data_d8233d21b57d160ab740642d4b96b16a
#
_entry.id   d8233d21b57d160ab740642d4b96b16a
#
_cell.length_a   1.000
_cell.length_b   1.000
_cell.length_c   1.000
_cell.angle_alpha   90.00
_cell.angle_beta   90.00
_cell.angle_gamma   90.00
#
_symmetry.space_group_name_H-M   'P 1'
#
loop_
_entity.id
_entity.type
_entity.pdbx_description
1 polymer ?
#
loop_
_entity_poly.entity_id
_entity_poly.type
_entity_poly.pdbx_seq_one_letter_code
_entity_poly.pdbx_strand_id
1 'polypeptide(L)'
;MDSVAAFWNQRYSDHSACWGDGGSPTLQLALRHFPTTGRALEIGYGYGRDLVALAGRGLTVTGIDPSDEGRRMAEQRLAALALATAPTLVTADFNETDLPAATFDAVLSHRTLHLMTAPGSVDRFAKRLAAVARPGAVVCIGTRDLRDLDPARMNGHHHGEDVYEYSDRPGHVISYWDEERFRRTFAADFEVVALQQASEHEASDNPVPCYITIMVARRRAAPAAVA
;
A
#
# COMPACT_ATOMS: atom_id res chain seq x y z
N MET A 1 9.02 -6.47 21.09
CA MET A 1 8.97 -6.14 19.65
C MET A 1 8.47 -4.71 19.55
N ASP A 2 9.28 -3.86 18.96
CA ASP A 2 8.81 -2.52 18.68
C ASP A 2 7.63 -2.60 17.72
N SER A 3 6.63 -1.78 17.95
CA SER A 3 5.43 -1.78 17.09
C SER A 3 5.80 -1.40 15.65
N VAL A 4 5.00 -1.83 14.66
CA VAL A 4 5.18 -1.41 13.25
C VAL A 4 5.29 0.11 13.14
N ALA A 5 4.51 0.84 13.93
CA ALA A 5 4.57 2.30 14.03
C ALA A 5 5.95 2.79 14.49
N ALA A 6 6.53 2.21 15.55
CA ALA A 6 7.83 2.60 16.07
C ALA A 6 8.95 2.39 15.04
N PHE A 7 8.93 1.26 14.32
CA PHE A 7 9.88 0.99 13.24
C PHE A 7 9.82 2.07 12.14
N TRP A 8 8.62 2.40 11.67
CA TRP A 8 8.46 3.39 10.60
C TRP A 8 8.73 4.82 11.08
N ASN A 9 8.38 5.17 12.33
CA ASN A 9 8.76 6.46 12.92
C ASN A 9 10.28 6.65 12.91
N GLN A 10 11.03 5.64 13.35
CA GLN A 10 12.50 5.70 13.33
C GLN A 10 13.03 5.82 11.90
N ARG A 11 12.52 4.99 10.97
CA ARG A 11 12.99 5.02 9.58
C ARG A 11 12.75 6.36 8.88
N TYR A 12 11.61 7.00 9.12
CA TYR A 12 11.32 8.32 8.55
C TYR A 12 12.14 9.43 9.21
N SER A 13 12.44 9.31 10.50
CA SER A 13 13.35 10.25 11.19
C SER A 13 14.77 10.15 10.63
N ASP A 14 15.25 8.94 10.33
CA ASP A 14 16.61 8.72 9.82
C ASP A 14 16.75 9.07 8.33
N HIS A 15 15.66 8.92 7.53
CA HIS A 15 15.68 9.04 6.08
C HIS A 15 14.45 9.78 5.56
N SER A 16 14.54 11.08 5.42
CA SER A 16 13.41 11.97 5.10
C SER A 16 12.76 11.79 3.73
N ALA A 17 13.36 11.07 2.79
CA ALA A 17 12.83 10.83 1.44
C ALA A 17 13.32 9.50 0.87
N CYS A 18 13.11 8.40 1.60
CA CYS A 18 13.67 7.07 1.29
C CYS A 18 13.40 6.58 -0.14
N TRP A 19 12.34 7.04 -0.79
CA TRP A 19 11.93 6.66 -2.15
C TRP A 19 11.79 7.84 -3.11
N GLY A 20 12.39 8.99 -2.79
CA GLY A 20 12.34 10.20 -3.60
C GLY A 20 11.00 10.93 -3.54
N ASP A 21 10.87 11.93 -4.42
CA ASP A 21 9.71 12.85 -4.45
C ASP A 21 8.71 12.53 -5.57
N GLY A 22 9.09 11.71 -6.54
CA GLY A 22 8.22 11.27 -7.62
C GLY A 22 7.19 10.24 -7.16
N GLY A 23 6.05 10.18 -7.83
CA GLY A 23 5.02 9.17 -7.58
C GLY A 23 5.54 7.74 -7.81
N SER A 24 5.05 6.79 -7.02
CA SER A 24 5.44 5.38 -7.11
C SER A 24 5.06 4.76 -8.47
N PRO A 25 5.71 3.65 -8.87
CA PRO A 25 5.27 2.87 -10.04
C PRO A 25 3.81 2.41 -9.90
N THR A 26 3.36 2.11 -8.69
CA THR A 26 1.98 1.74 -8.41
C THR A 26 1.02 2.89 -8.69
N LEU A 27 1.35 4.10 -8.25
CA LEU A 27 0.57 5.30 -8.56
C LEU A 27 0.53 5.56 -10.07
N GLN A 28 1.67 5.48 -10.76
CA GLN A 28 1.74 5.73 -12.20
C GLN A 28 0.80 4.78 -12.98
N LEU A 29 0.72 3.52 -12.57
CA LEU A 29 -0.24 2.57 -13.14
C LEU A 29 -1.67 2.90 -12.70
N ALA A 30 -1.91 3.19 -11.43
CA ALA A 30 -3.22 3.52 -10.87
C ALA A 30 -3.87 4.70 -11.58
N LEU A 31 -3.11 5.74 -11.91
CA LEU A 31 -3.62 6.95 -12.57
C LEU A 31 -4.21 6.69 -13.97
N ARG A 32 -3.92 5.56 -14.60
CA ARG A 32 -4.52 5.13 -15.88
C ARG A 32 -5.89 4.48 -15.70
N HIS A 33 -6.21 4.03 -14.50
CA HIS A 33 -7.40 3.25 -14.18
C HIS A 33 -8.34 3.96 -13.20
N PHE A 34 -7.80 4.88 -12.38
CA PHE A 34 -8.57 5.60 -11.38
C PHE A 34 -9.48 6.65 -12.02
N PRO A 35 -10.67 6.89 -11.42
CA PRO A 35 -11.52 8.00 -11.85
C PRO A 35 -10.81 9.34 -11.63
N THR A 36 -11.27 10.38 -12.32
CA THR A 36 -10.77 11.75 -12.16
C THR A 36 -11.45 12.52 -11.04
N THR A 37 -12.53 11.99 -10.49
CA THR A 37 -13.30 12.55 -9.38
C THR A 37 -13.76 11.41 -8.47
N GLY A 38 -14.18 11.73 -7.26
CA GLY A 38 -14.65 10.75 -6.27
C GLY A 38 -13.73 10.67 -5.07
N ARG A 39 -13.88 9.60 -4.30
CA ARG A 39 -13.16 9.40 -3.03
C ARG A 39 -12.07 8.35 -3.21
N ALA A 40 -10.84 8.70 -2.84
CA ALA A 40 -9.72 7.77 -2.86
C ALA A 40 -9.24 7.46 -1.43
N LEU A 41 -8.79 6.23 -1.23
CA LEU A 41 -8.08 5.79 -0.03
C LEU A 41 -6.64 5.46 -0.42
N GLU A 42 -5.68 5.98 0.33
CA GLU A 42 -4.30 5.50 0.29
C GLU A 42 -3.95 4.75 1.57
N ILE A 43 -3.56 3.47 1.44
CA ILE A 43 -3.19 2.61 2.56
C ILE A 43 -1.66 2.55 2.62
N GLY A 44 -1.09 3.03 3.73
CA GLY A 44 0.34 3.18 3.90
C GLY A 44 0.89 4.41 3.17
N TYR A 45 0.34 5.59 3.45
CA TYR A 45 0.74 6.83 2.75
C TYR A 45 2.18 7.28 3.09
N GLY A 46 2.77 6.78 4.18
CA GLY A 46 4.11 7.12 4.62
C GLY A 46 4.33 8.64 4.73
N TYR A 47 5.34 9.16 4.05
CA TYR A 47 5.60 10.60 4.00
C TYR A 47 4.79 11.35 2.92
N GLY A 48 3.78 10.71 2.32
CA GLY A 48 2.75 11.36 1.51
C GLY A 48 3.10 11.61 0.04
N ARG A 49 4.08 10.90 -0.55
CA ARG A 49 4.48 11.18 -1.95
C ARG A 49 3.38 10.86 -2.97
N ASP A 50 2.64 9.78 -2.80
CA ASP A 50 1.54 9.39 -3.69
C ASP A 50 0.25 10.12 -3.34
N LEU A 51 0.02 10.36 -2.05
CA LEU A 51 -1.11 11.13 -1.52
C LEU A 51 -1.25 12.52 -2.16
N VAL A 52 -0.12 13.23 -2.28
CA VAL A 52 -0.05 14.54 -2.93
C VAL A 52 -0.52 14.48 -4.38
N ALA A 53 -0.09 13.48 -5.12
CA ALA A 53 -0.46 13.33 -6.53
C ALA A 53 -1.94 12.95 -6.71
N LEU A 54 -2.49 12.12 -5.82
CA LEU A 54 -3.92 11.79 -5.81
C LEU A 54 -4.78 13.02 -5.52
N ALA A 55 -4.41 13.83 -4.53
CA ALA A 55 -5.10 15.08 -4.19
C ALA A 55 -5.03 16.11 -5.31
N GLY A 56 -3.87 16.26 -5.96
CA GLY A 56 -3.68 17.13 -7.12
C GLY A 56 -4.50 16.75 -8.35
N ARG A 57 -4.99 15.51 -8.41
CA ARG A 57 -5.86 15.02 -9.49
C ARG A 57 -7.35 15.39 -9.32
N GLY A 58 -7.74 15.95 -8.19
CA GLY A 58 -9.14 16.32 -7.91
C GLY A 58 -9.93 15.24 -7.16
N LEU A 59 -9.26 14.21 -6.63
CA LEU A 59 -9.86 13.21 -5.75
C LEU A 59 -9.98 13.76 -4.33
N THR A 60 -11.05 13.40 -3.62
CA THR A 60 -11.13 13.59 -2.17
C THR A 60 -10.39 12.44 -1.50
N VAL A 61 -9.20 12.70 -0.97
CA VAL A 61 -8.28 11.67 -0.51
C VAL A 61 -8.36 11.48 1.00
N THR A 62 -8.42 10.21 1.44
CA THR A 62 -8.13 9.79 2.80
C THR A 62 -6.86 8.95 2.76
N GLY A 63 -5.89 9.26 3.61
CA GLY A 63 -4.69 8.45 3.83
C GLY A 63 -4.73 7.78 5.19
N ILE A 64 -4.30 6.51 5.28
CA ILE A 64 -4.13 5.80 6.55
C ILE A 64 -2.72 5.21 6.63
N ASP A 65 -2.01 5.51 7.73
CA ASP A 65 -0.65 5.03 8.01
C ASP A 65 -0.43 4.98 9.52
N PRO A 66 0.24 3.98 10.10
CA PRO A 66 0.46 3.91 11.53
C PRO A 66 1.53 4.86 12.07
N SER A 67 2.33 5.53 11.20
CA SER A 67 3.46 6.36 11.60
C SER A 67 3.06 7.81 11.87
N ASP A 68 3.30 8.29 13.09
CA ASP A 68 3.15 9.71 13.43
C ASP A 68 4.18 10.58 12.70
N GLU A 69 5.41 10.08 12.53
CA GLU A 69 6.46 10.80 11.80
C GLU A 69 6.12 10.87 10.30
N GLY A 70 5.63 9.77 9.72
CA GLY A 70 5.10 9.77 8.36
C GLY A 70 4.00 10.82 8.17
N ARG A 71 3.06 10.88 9.12
CA ARG A 71 2.01 11.89 9.14
C ARG A 71 2.58 13.32 9.16
N ARG A 72 3.50 13.60 10.07
CA ARG A 72 4.12 14.93 10.18
C ARG A 72 4.78 15.37 8.87
N MET A 73 5.49 14.46 8.21
CA MET A 73 6.12 14.72 6.91
C MET A 73 5.09 14.93 5.79
N ALA A 74 4.03 14.12 5.76
CA ALA A 74 2.95 14.27 4.80
C ALA A 74 2.23 15.62 4.97
N GLU A 75 1.94 16.04 6.20
CA GLU A 75 1.36 17.36 6.50
C GLU A 75 2.25 18.51 5.99
N GLN A 76 3.57 18.41 6.17
CA GLN A 76 4.50 19.41 5.66
C GLN A 76 4.49 19.49 4.12
N ARG A 77 4.46 18.33 3.43
CA ARG A 77 4.35 18.29 1.96
C ARG A 77 3.05 18.91 1.48
N LEU A 78 1.94 18.58 2.13
CA LEU A 78 0.61 19.08 1.76
C LEU A 78 0.50 20.59 1.99
N ALA A 79 1.08 21.11 3.07
CA ALA A 79 1.07 22.54 3.38
C ALA A 79 1.80 23.41 2.31
N ALA A 80 2.76 22.80 1.59
CA ALA A 80 3.48 23.49 0.51
C ALA A 80 2.65 23.58 -0.80
N LEU A 81 1.46 22.98 -0.84
CA LEU A 81 0.65 22.89 -2.05
C LEU A 81 -0.65 23.67 -1.91
N ALA A 82 -1.03 24.37 -2.97
CA ALA A 82 -2.34 25.03 -3.07
C ALA A 82 -3.41 24.03 -3.52
N LEU A 83 -3.77 23.08 -2.64
CA LEU A 83 -4.79 22.08 -2.93
C LEU A 83 -6.20 22.64 -2.72
N ALA A 84 -7.12 22.34 -3.65
CA ALA A 84 -8.53 22.72 -3.52
C ALA A 84 -9.20 22.01 -2.33
N THR A 85 -8.78 20.79 -2.02
CA THR A 85 -9.26 20.01 -0.88
C THR A 85 -8.07 19.28 -0.25
N ALA A 86 -7.83 19.55 1.02
CA ALA A 86 -6.77 18.88 1.77
C ALA A 86 -7.16 17.40 2.04
N PRO A 87 -6.24 16.44 1.87
CA PRO A 87 -6.44 15.07 2.29
C PRO A 87 -6.74 14.93 3.79
N THR A 88 -7.55 13.96 4.14
CA THR A 88 -7.75 13.54 5.54
C THR A 88 -6.67 12.51 5.89
N LEU A 89 -5.86 12.78 6.92
CA LEU A 89 -4.83 11.87 7.40
C LEU A 89 -5.29 11.15 8.67
N VAL A 90 -5.23 9.82 8.64
CA VAL A 90 -5.56 8.94 9.77
C VAL A 90 -4.28 8.24 10.22
N THR A 91 -3.88 8.43 11.49
CA THR A 91 -2.74 7.69 12.07
C THR A 91 -3.28 6.44 12.74
N ALA A 92 -3.23 5.32 12.03
CA ALA A 92 -3.70 4.02 12.53
C ALA A 92 -3.27 2.87 11.63
N ASP A 93 -3.34 1.63 12.13
CA ASP A 93 -3.21 0.42 11.31
C ASP A 93 -4.52 0.19 10.53
N PHE A 94 -4.40 0.01 9.23
CA PHE A 94 -5.55 -0.27 8.35
C PHE A 94 -6.30 -1.53 8.76
N ASN A 95 -5.61 -2.56 9.24
CA ASN A 95 -6.22 -3.81 9.68
C ASN A 95 -7.03 -3.69 10.97
N GLU A 96 -6.86 -2.61 11.71
CA GLU A 96 -7.49 -2.41 13.03
C GLU A 96 -8.47 -1.23 13.06
N THR A 97 -8.50 -0.41 12.01
CA THR A 97 -9.28 0.84 11.98
C THR A 97 -10.58 0.69 11.23
N ASP A 98 -11.69 1.10 11.83
CA ASP A 98 -12.97 1.13 11.16
C ASP A 98 -13.09 2.36 10.26
N LEU A 99 -13.07 2.09 8.94
CA LEU A 99 -13.38 3.07 7.91
C LEU A 99 -14.79 2.84 7.37
N PRO A 100 -15.47 3.88 6.87
CA PRO A 100 -16.82 3.75 6.33
C PRO A 100 -16.88 2.73 5.18
N ALA A 101 -17.85 1.80 5.26
CA ALA A 101 -18.05 0.77 4.23
C ALA A 101 -18.49 1.38 2.89
N ALA A 102 -18.14 0.73 1.81
CA ALA A 102 -18.51 1.08 0.43
C ALA A 102 -18.35 2.57 0.13
N THR A 103 -17.24 3.17 0.55
CA THR A 103 -17.03 4.63 0.51
C THR A 103 -16.09 5.05 -0.60
N PHE A 104 -15.07 4.26 -0.90
CA PHE A 104 -14.01 4.66 -1.80
C PHE A 104 -14.22 4.15 -3.22
N ASP A 105 -14.04 5.05 -4.19
CA ASP A 105 -14.12 4.78 -5.64
C ASP A 105 -12.77 4.28 -6.18
N ALA A 106 -11.68 4.63 -5.48
CA ALA A 106 -10.32 4.24 -5.79
C ALA A 106 -9.54 3.91 -4.52
N VAL A 107 -8.71 2.87 -4.55
CA VAL A 107 -7.82 2.53 -3.43
C VAL A 107 -6.40 2.29 -3.96
N LEU A 108 -5.44 2.99 -3.39
CA LEU A 108 -4.02 2.82 -3.64
C LEU A 108 -3.34 2.20 -2.41
N SER A 109 -2.46 1.25 -2.63
CA SER A 109 -1.52 0.78 -1.60
C SER A 109 -0.19 0.45 -2.26
N HIS A 110 0.87 1.13 -1.83
CA HIS A 110 2.21 0.89 -2.34
C HIS A 110 3.15 0.48 -1.22
N ARG A 111 3.78 -0.69 -1.36
CA ARG A 111 4.77 -1.23 -0.42
C ARG A 111 4.28 -1.36 1.04
N THR A 112 3.00 -1.69 1.22
CA THR A 112 2.40 -1.91 2.54
C THR A 112 2.03 -3.38 2.75
N LEU A 113 1.46 -4.04 1.73
CA LEU A 113 0.95 -5.40 1.85
C LEU A 113 2.03 -6.43 2.25
N HIS A 114 3.28 -6.26 1.82
CA HIS A 114 4.38 -7.16 2.20
C HIS A 114 4.73 -7.12 3.69
N LEU A 115 4.26 -6.12 4.43
CA LEU A 115 4.43 -6.00 5.89
C LEU A 115 3.35 -6.76 6.67
N MET A 116 2.32 -7.28 5.99
CA MET A 116 1.26 -8.09 6.59
C MET A 116 1.75 -9.54 6.78
N THR A 117 2.63 -9.75 7.76
CA THR A 117 3.32 -11.04 7.99
C THR A 117 2.74 -11.86 9.14
N ALA A 118 1.93 -11.27 10.01
CA ALA A 118 1.25 -11.98 11.07
C ALA A 118 0.18 -12.93 10.51
N PRO A 119 -0.05 -14.10 11.15
CA PRO A 119 -1.09 -15.04 10.72
C PRO A 119 -2.45 -14.37 10.53
N GLY A 120 -3.07 -14.57 9.38
CA GLY A 120 -4.39 -14.00 9.03
C GLY A 120 -4.42 -12.50 8.75
N SER A 121 -3.29 -11.79 8.81
CA SER A 121 -3.25 -10.34 8.53
C SER A 121 -3.57 -10.01 7.07
N VAL A 122 -3.12 -10.83 6.13
CA VAL A 122 -3.42 -10.69 4.70
C VAL A 122 -4.91 -10.89 4.42
N ASP A 123 -5.53 -11.90 5.00
CA ASP A 123 -6.98 -12.16 4.85
C ASP A 123 -7.80 -11.02 5.44
N ARG A 124 -7.38 -10.50 6.58
CA ARG A 124 -7.99 -9.33 7.21
C ARG A 124 -7.88 -8.11 6.32
N PHE A 125 -6.69 -7.85 5.77
CA PHE A 125 -6.46 -6.78 4.82
C PHE A 125 -7.39 -6.89 3.60
N ALA A 126 -7.48 -8.06 2.97
CA ALA A 126 -8.33 -8.29 1.80
C ALA A 126 -9.82 -8.08 2.11
N LYS A 127 -10.31 -8.59 3.25
CA LYS A 127 -11.70 -8.41 3.70
C LYS A 127 -12.02 -6.96 3.99
N ARG A 128 -11.13 -6.25 4.68
CA ARG A 128 -11.33 -4.81 4.97
C ARG A 128 -11.27 -3.97 3.71
N LEU A 129 -10.34 -4.26 2.81
CA LEU A 129 -10.28 -3.62 1.50
C LEU A 129 -11.59 -3.77 0.72
N ALA A 130 -12.15 -4.99 0.71
CA ALA A 130 -13.44 -5.27 0.08
C ALA A 130 -14.60 -4.52 0.75
N ALA A 131 -14.54 -4.36 2.07
CA ALA A 131 -15.58 -3.65 2.83
C ALA A 131 -15.59 -2.15 2.54
N VAL A 132 -14.42 -1.49 2.43
CA VAL A 132 -14.32 -0.05 2.24
C VAL A 132 -14.47 0.39 0.77
N ALA A 133 -14.08 -0.47 -0.17
CA ALA A 133 -14.20 -0.21 -1.60
C ALA A 133 -15.66 -0.37 -2.07
N ARG A 134 -16.18 0.62 -2.81
CA ARG A 134 -17.50 0.51 -3.46
C ARG A 134 -17.52 -0.62 -4.48
N PRO A 135 -18.68 -1.24 -4.73
CA PRO A 135 -18.85 -2.07 -5.91
C PRO A 135 -18.39 -1.31 -7.17
N GLY A 136 -17.53 -1.92 -7.96
CA GLY A 136 -16.94 -1.29 -9.14
C GLY A 136 -15.72 -0.41 -8.88
N ALA A 137 -15.36 -0.12 -7.63
CA ALA A 137 -14.15 0.64 -7.30
C ALA A 137 -12.89 -0.02 -7.87
N VAL A 138 -11.94 0.81 -8.26
CA VAL A 138 -10.64 0.35 -8.73
C VAL A 138 -9.64 0.33 -7.58
N VAL A 139 -8.97 -0.80 -7.42
CA VAL A 139 -7.93 -1.01 -6.42
C VAL A 139 -6.60 -1.25 -7.11
N CYS A 140 -5.55 -0.54 -6.70
CA CYS A 140 -4.20 -0.73 -7.20
C CYS A 140 -3.25 -0.98 -6.02
N ILE A 141 -2.63 -2.17 -6.00
CA ILE A 141 -1.73 -2.59 -4.92
C ILE A 141 -0.38 -2.99 -5.51
N GLY A 142 0.69 -2.33 -5.08
CA GLY A 142 2.06 -2.69 -5.40
C GLY A 142 2.80 -3.20 -4.17
N THR A 143 3.48 -4.33 -4.29
CA THR A 143 4.22 -4.94 -3.19
C THR A 143 5.48 -5.65 -3.67
N ARG A 144 6.36 -6.05 -2.74
CA ARG A 144 7.63 -6.72 -3.02
C ARG A 144 7.41 -8.00 -3.84
N ASP A 145 8.13 -8.10 -4.95
CA ASP A 145 8.08 -9.26 -5.86
C ASP A 145 9.04 -10.37 -5.38
N LEU A 146 8.70 -11.62 -5.66
CA LEU A 146 9.56 -12.79 -5.37
C LEU A 146 10.97 -12.67 -6.00
N ARG A 147 11.11 -11.97 -7.11
CA ARG A 147 12.42 -11.71 -7.75
C ARG A 147 13.35 -10.85 -6.88
N ASP A 148 12.80 -10.17 -5.90
CA ASP A 148 13.54 -9.34 -4.95
C ASP A 148 14.09 -10.15 -3.76
N LEU A 149 13.72 -11.43 -3.68
CA LEU A 149 14.19 -12.35 -2.66
C LEU A 149 15.66 -12.71 -2.92
N ASP A 150 16.52 -12.26 -2.03
CA ASP A 150 17.92 -12.69 -1.98
C ASP A 150 18.11 -13.64 -0.78
N PRO A 151 18.24 -14.96 -1.00
CA PRO A 151 18.39 -15.93 0.08
C PRO A 151 19.61 -15.66 0.98
N ALA A 152 20.66 -15.01 0.46
CA ALA A 152 21.85 -14.69 1.24
C ALA A 152 21.60 -13.59 2.29
N ARG A 153 20.52 -12.81 2.13
CA ARG A 153 20.13 -11.73 3.04
C ARG A 153 18.97 -12.11 3.97
N MET A 154 18.50 -13.36 3.91
CA MET A 154 17.31 -13.78 4.63
C MET A 154 17.60 -14.88 5.62
N ASN A 155 17.00 -14.82 6.80
CA ASN A 155 17.00 -15.87 7.82
C ASN A 155 15.77 -16.77 7.62
N GLY A 156 15.87 -17.76 6.72
CA GLY A 156 14.86 -18.82 6.60
C GLY A 156 13.40 -18.37 6.45
N HIS A 157 12.51 -19.32 6.30
CA HIS A 157 11.07 -19.08 6.29
C HIS A 157 10.54 -18.78 7.69
N HIS A 158 9.74 -17.75 7.82
CA HIS A 158 8.93 -17.46 8.98
C HIS A 158 7.47 -17.93 8.80
N HIS A 159 6.56 -17.42 9.58
CA HIS A 159 5.17 -17.84 9.65
C HIS A 159 4.38 -17.46 8.38
N GLY A 160 4.32 -18.35 7.40
CA GLY A 160 3.49 -18.17 6.21
C GLY A 160 4.24 -18.39 4.90
N GLU A 161 3.51 -18.27 3.81
CA GLU A 161 4.02 -18.43 2.46
C GLU A 161 4.90 -17.24 2.08
N ASP A 162 6.14 -17.51 1.65
CA ASP A 162 7.11 -16.50 1.22
C ASP A 162 7.35 -15.36 2.23
N VAL A 163 7.40 -15.70 3.51
CA VAL A 163 7.67 -14.76 4.60
C VAL A 163 9.06 -15.00 5.15
N TYR A 164 9.88 -13.94 5.17
CA TYR A 164 11.29 -14.00 5.54
C TYR A 164 11.67 -12.83 6.43
N GLU A 165 12.66 -13.06 7.30
CA GLU A 165 13.31 -12.00 8.08
C GLU A 165 14.64 -11.62 7.46
N TYR A 166 14.97 -10.33 7.44
CA TYR A 166 16.28 -9.88 7.00
C TYR A 166 17.36 -10.27 8.00
N SER A 167 18.47 -10.87 7.52
CA SER A 167 19.60 -11.28 8.36
C SER A 167 20.36 -10.09 8.96
N ASP A 168 20.35 -8.95 8.27
CA ASP A 168 21.02 -7.70 8.68
C ASP A 168 20.09 -6.74 9.45
N ARG A 169 18.81 -7.09 9.60
CA ARG A 169 17.77 -6.27 10.27
C ARG A 169 16.86 -7.16 11.11
N PRO A 170 17.32 -7.65 12.28
CA PRO A 170 16.51 -8.50 13.15
C PRO A 170 15.15 -7.86 13.48
N GLY A 171 14.09 -8.64 13.37
CA GLY A 171 12.71 -8.19 13.57
C GLY A 171 12.06 -7.57 12.32
N HIS A 172 12.81 -7.31 11.25
CA HIS A 172 12.24 -6.85 9.99
C HIS A 172 11.81 -8.03 9.12
N VAL A 173 10.55 -8.42 9.28
CA VAL A 173 9.93 -9.55 8.58
C VAL A 173 9.07 -9.02 7.45
N ILE A 174 9.23 -9.59 6.25
CA ILE A 174 8.46 -9.22 5.07
C ILE A 174 7.96 -10.45 4.31
N SER A 175 6.92 -10.28 3.52
CA SER A 175 6.43 -11.29 2.58
C SER A 175 6.69 -10.87 1.14
N TYR A 176 7.01 -11.84 0.28
CA TYR A 176 7.17 -11.65 -1.14
C TYR A 176 5.95 -12.15 -1.90
N TRP A 177 5.68 -11.53 -3.04
CA TRP A 177 4.44 -11.76 -3.79
C TRP A 177 4.73 -11.98 -5.26
N ASP A 178 4.01 -12.93 -5.84
CA ASP A 178 3.91 -13.14 -7.27
C ASP A 178 2.47 -12.91 -7.77
N GLU A 179 2.27 -13.06 -9.06
CA GLU A 179 0.95 -12.89 -9.68
C GLU A 179 -0.07 -13.92 -9.19
N GLU A 180 0.36 -15.17 -8.94
CA GLU A 180 -0.53 -16.25 -8.50
C GLU A 180 -1.06 -15.97 -7.09
N ARG A 181 -0.19 -15.54 -6.19
CA ARG A 181 -0.57 -15.14 -4.82
C ARG A 181 -1.57 -13.99 -4.83
N PHE A 182 -1.36 -12.96 -5.67
CA PHE A 182 -2.34 -11.89 -5.84
C PHE A 182 -3.69 -12.42 -6.29
N ARG A 183 -3.74 -13.23 -7.36
CA ARG A 183 -4.98 -13.78 -7.89
C ARG A 183 -5.72 -14.59 -6.84
N ARG A 184 -5.04 -15.50 -6.15
CA ARG A 184 -5.63 -16.35 -5.12
C ARG A 184 -6.17 -15.54 -3.94
N THR A 185 -5.41 -14.55 -3.45
CA THR A 185 -5.77 -13.75 -2.28
C THR A 185 -7.01 -12.88 -2.52
N PHE A 186 -7.11 -12.28 -3.70
CA PHE A 186 -8.15 -11.29 -3.97
C PHE A 186 -9.32 -11.79 -4.81
N ALA A 187 -9.29 -13.04 -5.32
CA ALA A 187 -10.28 -13.60 -6.24
C ALA A 187 -11.73 -13.54 -5.74
N ALA A 188 -11.96 -13.72 -4.44
CA ALA A 188 -13.30 -13.75 -3.86
C ALA A 188 -14.05 -12.43 -4.07
N ASP A 189 -13.39 -11.32 -3.84
CA ASP A 189 -14.00 -10.00 -3.78
C ASP A 189 -13.65 -9.11 -4.97
N PHE A 190 -12.61 -9.45 -5.71
CA PHE A 190 -12.08 -8.60 -6.78
C PHE A 190 -11.91 -9.36 -8.09
N GLU A 191 -12.13 -8.66 -9.19
CA GLU A 191 -11.72 -9.07 -10.52
C GLU A 191 -10.36 -8.44 -10.83
N VAL A 192 -9.34 -9.28 -11.01
CA VAL A 192 -8.00 -8.80 -11.39
C VAL A 192 -8.04 -8.37 -12.85
N VAL A 193 -7.85 -7.07 -13.09
CA VAL A 193 -7.87 -6.46 -14.42
C VAL A 193 -6.50 -6.51 -15.07
N ALA A 194 -5.45 -6.26 -14.30
CA ALA A 194 -4.07 -6.29 -14.77
C ALA A 194 -3.12 -6.70 -13.64
N LEU A 195 -2.03 -7.36 -14.02
CA LEU A 195 -0.84 -7.55 -13.19
C LEU A 195 0.36 -7.04 -13.97
N GLN A 196 1.16 -6.23 -13.34
CA GLN A 196 2.34 -5.62 -13.96
C GLN A 196 3.54 -5.71 -13.02
N GLN A 197 4.69 -6.00 -13.58
CA GLN A 197 5.95 -5.96 -12.87
C GLN A 197 6.62 -4.61 -13.11
N ALA A 198 7.21 -4.06 -12.05
CA ALA A 198 7.96 -2.82 -12.09
C ALA A 198 9.22 -2.93 -11.24
N SER A 199 10.06 -1.92 -11.30
CA SER A 199 11.19 -1.75 -10.37
C SER A 199 11.23 -0.32 -9.88
N GLU A 200 11.77 -0.15 -8.68
CA GLU A 200 11.94 1.15 -8.03
C GLU A 200 13.29 1.18 -7.32
N HIS A 201 13.98 2.31 -7.34
CA HIS A 201 15.19 2.49 -6.56
C HIS A 201 14.85 3.18 -5.22
N GLU A 202 15.41 2.70 -4.13
CA GLU A 202 15.50 3.50 -2.92
C GLU A 202 16.38 4.72 -3.23
N ALA A 203 15.94 5.91 -2.82
CA ALA A 203 16.68 7.16 -3.05
C ALA A 203 17.97 7.25 -2.20
N SER A 204 18.12 6.38 -1.22
CA SER A 204 19.35 6.21 -0.44
C SER A 204 20.29 5.27 -1.20
N ASP A 205 21.55 5.50 -1.14
CA ASP A 205 22.76 4.82 -1.58
C ASP A 205 22.73 3.33 -2.04
N ASN A 206 21.55 2.74 -2.20
CA ASN A 206 21.39 1.37 -2.68
C ASN A 206 21.17 1.37 -4.20
N PRO A 207 22.18 1.00 -5.00
CA PRO A 207 22.06 0.97 -6.46
C PRO A 207 21.18 -0.20 -6.96
N VAL A 208 20.78 -1.12 -6.07
CA VAL A 208 20.02 -2.31 -6.46
C VAL A 208 18.52 -1.94 -6.52
N PRO A 209 17.86 -2.13 -7.67
CA PRO A 209 16.43 -1.88 -7.76
C PRO A 209 15.64 -2.85 -6.90
N CYS A 210 14.57 -2.37 -6.29
CA CYS A 210 13.54 -3.21 -5.68
C CYS A 210 12.52 -3.61 -6.73
N TYR A 211 12.25 -4.89 -6.87
CA TYR A 211 11.22 -5.40 -7.79
C TYR A 211 9.85 -5.40 -7.11
N ILE A 212 8.83 -5.05 -7.88
CA ILE A 212 7.47 -4.85 -7.40
C ILE A 212 6.51 -5.56 -8.35
N THR A 213 5.58 -6.33 -7.82
CA THR A 213 4.38 -6.78 -8.54
C THR A 213 3.22 -5.86 -8.19
N ILE A 214 2.55 -5.34 -9.20
CA ILE A 214 1.44 -4.41 -9.07
C ILE A 214 0.18 -5.07 -9.61
N MET A 215 -0.86 -5.15 -8.78
CA MET A 215 -2.20 -5.58 -9.16
C MET A 215 -3.10 -4.37 -9.38
N VAL A 216 -3.83 -4.37 -10.49
CA VAL A 216 -5.02 -3.55 -10.69
C VAL A 216 -6.22 -4.47 -10.66
N ALA A 217 -7.18 -4.17 -9.81
CA ALA A 217 -8.38 -4.98 -9.67
C ALA A 217 -9.63 -4.09 -9.52
N ARG A 218 -10.78 -4.66 -9.85
CA ARG A 218 -12.09 -4.02 -9.68
C ARG A 218 -12.88 -4.76 -8.61
N ARG A 219 -13.45 -4.02 -7.67
CA ARG A 219 -14.33 -4.59 -6.64
C ARG A 219 -15.57 -5.19 -7.32
N ARG A 220 -15.85 -6.47 -7.09
CA ARG A 220 -17.05 -7.13 -7.61
C ARG A 220 -18.31 -6.51 -7.00
N ALA A 221 -19.39 -6.48 -7.76
CA ALA A 221 -20.70 -6.22 -7.19
C ALA A 221 -21.08 -7.36 -6.22
N ALA A 222 -21.77 -7.04 -5.13
CA ALA A 222 -22.40 -8.09 -4.34
C ALA A 222 -23.34 -8.89 -5.26
N PRO A 223 -23.38 -10.23 -5.13
CA PRO A 223 -24.39 -11.01 -5.87
C PRO A 223 -25.76 -10.42 -5.54
N ALA A 224 -26.59 -10.23 -6.57
CA ALA A 224 -27.95 -9.78 -6.36
C ALA A 224 -28.60 -10.74 -5.36
N ALA A 225 -29.21 -10.21 -4.31
CA ALA A 225 -29.99 -11.04 -3.40
C ALA A 225 -31.05 -11.75 -4.25
N VAL A 226 -30.99 -13.09 -4.26
CA VAL A 226 -32.02 -13.90 -4.89
C VAL A 226 -33.29 -13.68 -4.05
N ALA A 227 -34.24 -12.97 -4.64
CA ALA A 227 -35.53 -12.65 -4.03
C ALA A 227 -36.40 -13.92 -3.92
#